data_2132d76f5f5e365eac2717aeb20f2ed0
#
_entry.id   2132d76f5f5e365eac2717aeb20f2ed0
#
_cell.length_a   1.000
_cell.length_b   1.000
_cell.length_c   1.000
_cell.angle_alpha   90.00
_cell.angle_beta   90.00
_cell.angle_gamma   90.00
#
_symmetry.space_group_name_H-M   'P 1'
#
loop_
_entity.id
_entity.type
_entity.pdbx_description
1 polymer ?
#
loop_
_entity_poly.entity_id
_entity_poly.type
_entity_poly.pdbx_seq_one_letter_code
_entity_poly.pdbx_strand_id
1 'polypeptide(L)'
;MVKRNVRKAGKAGKVNVSVNREAEELLLMGSALSEQMLHLLSQVATTPKGIGAATTALAMAWATLKDVATCECIEVESLFESEVAFFEGVLVDSE
;
A
#
# COMPACT_ATOMS: atom_id res chain seq x y z
N MET A 1 16.71 -1.26 20.91
CA MET A 1 16.29 -1.61 20.69
C MET A 1 16.00 -2.57 19.93
N VAL A 2 16.04 -2.77 19.45
CA VAL A 2 15.79 -3.66 18.60
C VAL A 2 16.70 -4.74 18.58
N LYS A 3 17.80 -4.60 18.88
CA LYS A 3 18.67 -5.62 18.93
C LYS A 3 18.37 -6.73 19.76
N ARG A 4 17.85 -6.59 20.85
CA ARG A 4 17.63 -7.63 21.69
C ARG A 4 16.70 -8.55 21.04
N ASN A 5 15.80 -8.17 20.34
CA ASN A 5 14.86 -9.04 19.77
C ASN A 5 15.56 -9.86 18.77
N VAL A 6 16.51 -9.32 18.22
CA VAL A 6 17.25 -10.02 17.26
C VAL A 6 17.70 -11.32 17.67
N ARG A 7 18.15 -11.44 18.86
CA ARG A 7 18.61 -12.65 19.28
C ARG A 7 17.63 -13.67 19.45
N LYS A 8 16.73 -13.45 20.18
CA LYS A 8 15.84 -14.44 20.50
C LYS A 8 15.26 -14.89 19.26
N ALA A 9 15.42 -14.22 18.25
CA ALA A 9 14.82 -14.57 17.07
C ALA A 9 15.60 -15.52 16.29
N GLY A 10 16.45 -16.21 16.84
CA GLY A 10 17.21 -17.13 16.12
C GLY A 10 16.38 -17.92 15.17
N LYS A 11 15.44 -18.65 15.65
CA LYS A 11 14.63 -19.40 14.86
C LYS A 11 13.58 -18.57 14.35
N ALA A 12 13.04 -17.73 15.09
CA ALA A 12 12.01 -16.87 14.63
C ALA A 12 12.60 -15.99 13.56
N GLY A 13 13.88 -15.81 13.59
CA GLY A 13 14.52 -14.98 12.63
C GLY A 13 14.32 -15.45 11.22
N LYS A 14 14.31 -16.73 11.02
CA LYS A 14 14.12 -17.27 9.77
C LYS A 14 12.76 -16.95 9.28
N VAL A 15 11.76 -17.09 10.07
CA VAL A 15 10.41 -16.78 9.70
C VAL A 15 10.30 -15.29 9.41
N ASN A 16 10.94 -14.47 10.23
CA ASN A 16 10.88 -13.05 10.04
C ASN A 16 11.53 -12.61 8.74
N VAL A 17 12.58 -13.27 8.36
CA VAL A 17 13.26 -12.90 7.14
C VAL A 17 12.33 -13.17 5.96
N SER A 18 11.60 -14.25 5.97
CA SER A 18 10.69 -14.59 4.93
C SER A 18 9.59 -13.55 4.85
N VAL A 19 9.01 -13.20 5.98
CA VAL A 19 7.96 -12.22 6.04
C VAL A 19 8.46 -10.87 5.57
N ASN A 20 9.67 -10.49 5.97
CA ASN A 20 10.22 -9.22 5.58
C ASN A 20 10.47 -9.16 4.09
N ARG A 21 10.88 -10.28 3.50
CA ARG A 21 11.13 -10.31 2.08
C ARG A 21 9.83 -10.10 1.32
N GLU A 22 8.74 -10.74 1.76
CA GLU A 22 7.46 -10.56 1.12
C GLU A 22 7.00 -9.12 1.26
N ALA A 23 7.20 -8.53 2.42
CA ALA A 23 6.81 -7.15 2.65
C ALA A 23 7.61 -6.22 1.74
N GLU A 24 8.90 -6.51 1.57
CA GLU A 24 9.72 -5.70 0.70
C GLU A 24 9.27 -5.81 -0.75
N GLU A 25 8.91 -7.01 -1.18
CA GLU A 25 8.46 -7.20 -2.54
C GLU A 25 7.14 -6.45 -2.76
N LEU A 26 6.24 -6.50 -1.80
CA LEU A 26 4.99 -5.80 -1.91
C LEU A 26 5.23 -4.29 -1.98
N LEU A 27 6.14 -3.80 -1.16
CA LEU A 27 6.44 -2.39 -1.16
C LEU A 27 7.05 -1.94 -2.49
N LEU A 28 7.96 -2.72 -3.03
CA LEU A 28 8.57 -2.38 -4.30
C LEU A 28 7.56 -2.41 -5.44
N MET A 29 6.73 -3.42 -5.48
CA MET A 29 5.74 -3.53 -6.53
C MET A 29 4.70 -2.43 -6.37
N GLY A 30 4.28 -2.16 -5.14
CA GLY A 30 3.32 -1.11 -4.86
C GLY A 30 3.87 0.26 -5.22
N SER A 31 5.15 0.49 -4.93
CA SER A 31 5.78 1.77 -5.26
C SER A 31 5.83 1.97 -6.76
N ALA A 32 6.18 0.93 -7.51
CA ALA A 32 6.26 1.04 -8.96
C ALA A 32 4.88 1.33 -9.55
N LEU A 33 3.85 0.64 -9.04
CA LEU A 33 2.51 0.86 -9.54
C LEU A 33 2.02 2.26 -9.15
N SER A 34 2.33 2.69 -7.93
CA SER A 34 1.87 3.99 -7.47
C SER A 34 2.50 5.12 -8.27
N GLU A 35 3.75 4.95 -8.70
CA GLU A 35 4.38 5.97 -9.52
C GLU A 35 3.63 6.14 -10.83
N GLN A 36 3.22 5.04 -11.44
CA GLN A 36 2.48 5.11 -12.68
C GLN A 36 1.12 5.74 -12.44
N MET A 37 0.45 5.37 -11.34
CA MET A 37 -0.84 5.92 -11.02
C MET A 37 -0.75 7.41 -10.74
N LEU A 38 0.27 7.82 -9.98
CA LEU A 38 0.44 9.21 -9.65
C LEU A 38 0.74 10.04 -10.89
N HIS A 39 1.48 9.47 -11.81
CA HIS A 39 1.78 10.17 -13.05
C HIS A 39 0.48 10.44 -13.82
N LEU A 40 -0.39 9.43 -13.91
CA LEU A 40 -1.65 9.60 -14.60
C LEU A 40 -2.56 10.57 -13.84
N LEU A 41 -2.61 10.44 -12.52
CA LEU A 41 -3.47 11.30 -11.73
C LEU A 41 -3.02 12.75 -11.81
N SER A 42 -1.72 12.99 -11.83
CA SER A 42 -1.22 14.35 -11.88
C SER A 42 -1.60 15.06 -13.16
N GLN A 43 -1.83 14.31 -14.24
CA GLN A 43 -2.21 14.90 -15.49
C GLN A 43 -3.67 15.29 -15.48
N VAL A 44 -4.48 14.63 -14.69
CA VAL A 44 -5.91 14.88 -14.64
C VAL A 44 -6.34 15.73 -13.46
N ALA A 45 -5.69 15.57 -12.33
CA ALA A 45 -6.09 16.24 -11.10
C ALA A 45 -5.60 17.69 -11.04
N THR A 46 -5.80 18.42 -12.10
CA THR A 46 -5.39 19.81 -12.14
C THR A 46 -6.59 20.76 -12.04
N THR A 47 -7.79 20.21 -12.09
CA THR A 47 -8.99 21.00 -11.98
C THR A 47 -9.93 20.29 -11.01
N PRO A 48 -10.91 20.98 -10.46
CA PRO A 48 -11.87 20.31 -9.57
C PRO A 48 -12.55 19.13 -10.24
N LYS A 49 -12.90 19.27 -11.51
CA LYS A 49 -13.54 18.19 -12.23
C LYS A 49 -12.57 17.02 -12.40
N GLY A 50 -11.31 17.32 -12.68
CA GLY A 50 -10.30 16.28 -12.83
C GLY A 50 -10.06 15.56 -11.52
N ILE A 51 -10.08 16.29 -10.41
CA ILE A 51 -9.89 15.67 -9.10
C ILE A 51 -11.05 14.73 -8.83
N GLY A 52 -12.27 15.13 -9.16
CA GLY A 52 -13.42 14.26 -8.99
C GLY A 52 -13.31 13.01 -9.85
N ALA A 53 -12.86 13.18 -11.09
CA ALA A 53 -12.69 12.05 -12.00
C ALA A 53 -11.64 11.08 -11.46
N ALA A 54 -10.53 11.62 -10.91
CA ALA A 54 -9.49 10.79 -10.35
C ALA A 54 -10.00 10.01 -9.14
N THR A 55 -10.80 10.67 -8.31
CA THR A 55 -11.36 10.03 -7.15
C THR A 55 -12.29 8.88 -7.57
N THR A 56 -13.11 9.13 -8.58
CA THR A 56 -14.01 8.11 -9.07
C THR A 56 -13.21 6.93 -9.64
N ALA A 57 -12.14 7.22 -10.37
CA ALA A 57 -11.33 6.16 -10.95
C ALA A 57 -10.69 5.30 -9.86
N LEU A 58 -10.21 5.93 -8.79
CA LEU A 58 -9.61 5.18 -7.71
C LEU A 58 -10.66 4.31 -7.01
N ALA A 59 -11.87 4.83 -6.85
CA ALA A 59 -12.94 4.08 -6.22
C ALA A 59 -13.30 2.86 -7.06
N MET A 60 -13.37 3.03 -8.38
CA MET A 60 -13.69 1.93 -9.26
C MET A 60 -12.60 0.87 -9.23
N ALA A 61 -11.34 1.31 -9.23
CA ALA A 61 -10.23 0.39 -9.17
C ALA A 61 -10.23 -0.38 -7.85
N TRP A 62 -10.54 0.33 -6.76
CA TRP A 62 -10.57 -0.31 -5.45
C TRP A 62 -11.70 -1.35 -5.37
N ALA A 63 -12.87 -1.01 -5.91
CA ALA A 63 -13.99 -1.95 -5.89
C ALA A 63 -13.64 -3.20 -6.69
N THR A 64 -12.99 -3.04 -7.83
CA THR A 64 -12.60 -4.16 -8.66
C THR A 64 -11.56 -5.02 -7.93
N LEU A 65 -10.61 -4.36 -7.26
CA LEU A 65 -9.58 -5.08 -6.54
C LEU A 65 -10.18 -5.88 -5.39
N LYS A 66 -11.16 -5.32 -4.70
CA LYS A 66 -11.79 -6.04 -3.61
C LYS A 66 -12.53 -7.26 -4.11
N ASP A 67 -13.14 -7.14 -5.29
CA ASP A 67 -13.86 -8.25 -5.86
C ASP A 67 -12.90 -9.39 -6.21
N VAL A 68 -11.77 -9.05 -6.81
CA VAL A 68 -10.76 -10.05 -7.16
C VAL A 68 -10.21 -10.69 -5.88
N ALA A 69 -9.95 -9.87 -4.86
CA ALA A 69 -9.40 -10.38 -3.62
C ALA A 69 -10.37 -11.34 -2.95
N THR A 70 -11.67 -11.04 -3.03
CA THR A 70 -12.67 -11.91 -2.44
C THR A 70 -12.67 -13.26 -3.14
N CYS A 71 -12.52 -13.27 -4.45
CA CYS A 71 -12.46 -14.52 -5.19
C CYS A 71 -11.24 -15.34 -4.83
N GLU A 72 -10.16 -14.68 -4.42
CA GLU A 72 -8.94 -15.37 -4.04
C GLU A 72 -8.89 -15.59 -2.53
N CYS A 73 -9.93 -15.25 -1.82
CA CYS A 73 -9.99 -15.39 -0.38
C CYS A 73 -8.90 -14.59 0.33
N ILE A 74 -8.61 -13.40 -0.18
CA ILE A 74 -7.62 -12.52 0.40
C ILE A 74 -8.32 -11.31 0.99
N GLU A 75 -8.00 -10.99 2.22
CA GLU A 75 -8.59 -9.87 2.89
C GLU A 75 -7.73 -8.63 2.65
N VAL A 76 -8.25 -7.65 1.93
CA VAL A 76 -7.48 -6.47 1.61
C VAL A 76 -7.99 -5.19 2.25
N GLU A 77 -9.19 -5.20 2.84
CA GLU A 77 -9.73 -3.98 3.41
C GLU A 77 -8.90 -3.47 4.58
N SER A 78 -8.54 -4.36 5.49
CA SER A 78 -7.72 -3.96 6.63
C SER A 78 -6.35 -3.49 6.18
N LEU A 79 -5.79 -4.17 5.18
CA LEU A 79 -4.50 -3.79 4.66
C LEU A 79 -4.59 -2.40 4.05
N PHE A 80 -5.63 -2.15 3.27
CA PHE A 80 -5.78 -0.87 2.60
C PHE A 80 -5.92 0.26 3.63
N GLU A 81 -6.74 0.05 4.65
CA GLU A 81 -6.95 1.05 5.67
C GLU A 81 -5.66 1.35 6.43
N SER A 82 -4.90 0.31 6.74
CA SER A 82 -3.63 0.49 7.43
C SER A 82 -2.63 1.26 6.58
N GLU A 83 -2.57 0.92 5.28
CA GLU A 83 -1.64 1.58 4.39
C GLU A 83 -2.03 3.04 4.19
N VAL A 84 -3.31 3.32 4.03
CA VAL A 84 -3.77 4.68 3.85
C VAL A 84 -3.42 5.52 5.08
N ALA A 85 -3.68 4.97 6.28
CA ALA A 85 -3.38 5.69 7.50
C ALA A 85 -1.89 5.97 7.62
N PHE A 86 -1.07 5.00 7.25
CA PHE A 86 0.36 5.15 7.32
C PHE A 86 0.84 6.27 6.38
N PHE A 87 0.37 6.25 5.13
CA PHE A 87 0.83 7.23 4.16
C PHE A 87 0.26 8.62 4.44
N GLU A 88 -0.94 8.69 5.02
CA GLU A 88 -1.49 9.97 5.40
C GLU A 88 -0.62 10.59 6.49
N GLY A 89 -0.15 9.76 7.42
CA GLY A 89 0.73 10.25 8.45
C GLY A 89 2.05 10.75 7.89
N VAL A 90 2.60 10.03 6.91
CA VAL A 90 3.85 10.43 6.30
C VAL A 90 3.68 11.77 5.58
N LEU A 91 2.58 11.95 4.87
CA LEU A 91 2.36 13.18 4.14
C LEU A 91 2.21 14.37 5.09
N VAL A 92 1.52 14.17 6.19
CA VAL A 92 1.35 15.23 7.18
C VAL A 92 2.70 15.60 7.77
N ASP A 93 3.51 14.60 8.09
CA ASP A 93 4.82 14.86 8.66
C ASP A 93 5.73 15.58 7.66
N SER A 94 5.53 15.37 6.39
CA SER A 94 6.36 15.99 5.38
C SER A 94 6.08 17.48 5.26
N GLU A 95 4.92 17.90 5.67
CA GLU A 95 4.58 19.30 5.61
C GLU A 95 5.13 20.05 6.79
#